data_e6710daf8f59e22aa5c54e1af60f124b
#
_entry.id   e6710daf8f59e22aa5c54e1af60f124b
#
_cell.length_a   1.000
_cell.length_b   1.000
_cell.length_c   1.000
_cell.angle_alpha   90.00
_cell.angle_beta   90.00
_cell.angle_gamma   90.00
#
_symmetry.space_group_name_H-M   'P 1'
#
loop_
_entity.id
_entity.type
_entity.pdbx_description
1 polymer ?
#
loop_
_entity_poly.entity_id
_entity_poly.type
_entity_poly.pdbx_seq_one_letter_code
_entity_poly.pdbx_strand_id
1 'polypeptide(L)'
;LPWLLVLLGLGMVVSSVVGIFETVVSQLTIIMAFQSLILDMAGNVGTQSLAVTIRVLMDESLTGKQKFQLVLKEMKIGFSNGMILGTISFALVGLYIALFKGKTFLFAYAVSGCIGLSLVLAMVVSGAVGTCIPLFFKKIHVDPAVASGPLITTINDLVAVVSYYGLSWILLINILHLAG
;
A
#
# COMPACT_ATOMS: atom_id res chain seq x y z
N LEU A 1 20.29 12.50 12.38
CA LEU A 1 19.33 13.61 12.42
C LEU A 1 18.92 14.10 11.02
N PRO A 2 19.83 14.39 10.04
CA PRO A 2 19.42 14.89 8.72
C PRO A 2 18.42 13.97 8.00
N TRP A 3 18.64 12.66 8.01
CA TRP A 3 17.73 11.69 7.43
C TRP A 3 16.33 11.69 8.08
N LEU A 4 16.27 11.84 9.40
CA LEU A 4 14.99 11.93 10.12
C LEU A 4 14.21 13.22 9.77
N LEU A 5 14.90 14.31 9.50
CA LEU A 5 14.26 15.55 9.02
C LEU A 5 13.64 15.39 7.63
N VAL A 6 14.34 14.68 6.72
CA VAL A 6 13.80 14.33 5.40
C VAL A 6 12.54 13.48 5.55
N LEU A 7 12.58 12.46 6.40
CA LEU A 7 11.42 11.59 6.66
C LEU A 7 10.25 12.35 7.31
N LEU A 8 10.53 13.29 8.21
CA LEU A 8 9.51 14.17 8.78
C LEU A 8 8.82 14.99 7.68
N GLY A 9 9.59 15.59 6.76
CA GLY A 9 9.06 16.33 5.62
C GLY A 9 8.20 15.43 4.71
N LEU A 10 8.67 14.21 4.41
CA LEU A 10 7.90 13.24 3.63
C LEU A 10 6.61 12.80 4.35
N GLY A 11 6.66 12.61 5.67
CA GLY A 11 5.48 12.32 6.49
C GLY A 11 4.45 13.46 6.46
N MET A 12 4.89 14.72 6.44
CA MET A 12 4.01 15.87 6.25
C MET A 12 3.34 15.87 4.89
N VAL A 13 4.04 15.44 3.83
CA VAL A 13 3.44 15.28 2.49
C VAL A 13 2.35 14.21 2.53
N VAL A 14 2.62 13.04 3.13
CA VAL A 14 1.59 11.98 3.28
C VAL A 14 0.38 12.51 4.04
N SER A 15 0.59 13.21 5.16
CA SER A 15 -0.49 13.82 5.94
C SER A 15 -1.32 14.83 5.13
N SER A 16 -0.66 15.63 4.30
CA SER A 16 -1.34 16.58 3.41
C SER A 16 -2.20 15.87 2.36
N VAL A 17 -1.71 14.75 1.83
CA VAL A 17 -2.48 13.92 0.88
C VAL A 17 -3.69 13.28 1.57
N VAL A 18 -3.56 12.81 2.81
CA VAL A 18 -4.71 12.33 3.60
C VAL A 18 -5.76 13.45 3.75
N GLY A 19 -5.33 14.68 3.99
CA GLY A 19 -6.21 15.86 4.09
C GLY A 19 -7.05 16.13 2.82
N ILE A 20 -6.56 15.79 1.63
CA ILE A 20 -7.35 15.91 0.38
C ILE A 20 -8.60 15.01 0.42
N PHE A 21 -8.54 13.90 1.15
CA PHE A 21 -9.65 12.95 1.29
C PHE A 21 -10.53 13.20 2.52
N GLU A 22 -10.40 14.35 3.20
CA GLU A 22 -11.18 14.67 4.41
C GLU A 22 -12.69 14.56 4.18
N THR A 23 -13.18 14.96 3.01
CA THR A 23 -14.60 14.85 2.65
C THR A 23 -15.07 13.40 2.54
N VAL A 24 -14.22 12.50 2.03
CA VAL A 24 -14.49 11.06 1.95
C VAL A 24 -14.54 10.45 3.34
N VAL A 25 -13.58 10.83 4.17
CA VAL A 25 -13.45 10.36 5.55
C VAL A 25 -14.63 10.83 6.41
N SER A 26 -15.08 12.08 6.27
CA SER A 26 -16.22 12.62 7.02
C SER A 26 -17.55 11.96 6.65
N GLN A 27 -17.73 11.58 5.39
CA GLN A 27 -18.92 10.90 4.91
C GLN A 27 -18.94 9.40 5.24
N LEU A 28 -17.74 8.79 5.31
CA LEU A 28 -17.57 7.35 5.51
C LEU A 28 -16.57 7.04 6.62
N THR A 29 -16.86 7.48 7.85
CA THR A 29 -15.94 7.33 8.98
C THR A 29 -15.47 5.90 9.24
N ILE A 30 -16.25 4.91 8.83
CA ILE A 30 -15.88 3.48 8.97
C ILE A 30 -14.63 3.11 8.18
N ILE A 31 -14.34 3.82 7.07
CA ILE A 31 -13.15 3.50 6.27
C ILE A 31 -11.85 3.82 7.01
N MET A 32 -11.85 4.81 7.91
CA MET A 32 -10.68 5.12 8.73
C MET A 32 -10.23 3.95 9.60
N ALA A 33 -11.18 3.15 10.09
CA ALA A 33 -10.88 2.01 10.96
C ALA A 33 -10.01 0.93 10.29
N PHE A 34 -10.03 0.87 8.95
CA PHE A 34 -9.30 -0.14 8.17
C PHE A 34 -8.09 0.42 7.43
N GLN A 35 -7.81 1.72 7.54
CA GLN A 35 -6.64 2.34 6.90
C GLN A 35 -5.34 1.65 7.31
N SER A 36 -5.15 1.43 8.61
CA SER A 36 -3.93 0.82 9.15
C SER A 36 -3.70 -0.59 8.61
N LEU A 37 -4.76 -1.35 8.35
CA LEU A 37 -4.66 -2.68 7.74
C LEU A 37 -3.97 -2.63 6.37
N ILE A 38 -4.33 -1.66 5.55
CA ILE A 38 -3.80 -1.54 4.18
C ILE A 38 -2.36 -1.01 4.22
N LEU A 39 -2.09 -0.01 5.07
CA LEU A 39 -0.74 0.54 5.25
C LEU A 39 0.24 -0.53 5.73
N ASP A 40 -0.15 -1.28 6.75
CA ASP A 40 0.69 -2.34 7.33
C ASP A 40 1.02 -3.43 6.30
N MET A 41 0.01 -3.93 5.58
CA MET A 41 0.23 -4.95 4.56
C MET A 41 1.10 -4.46 3.40
N ALA A 42 0.89 -3.23 2.93
CA ALA A 42 1.73 -2.59 1.91
C ALA A 42 3.18 -2.44 2.39
N GLY A 43 3.38 -1.95 3.60
CA GLY A 43 4.68 -1.81 4.24
C GLY A 43 5.43 -3.13 4.35
N ASN A 44 4.74 -4.19 4.78
CA ASN A 44 5.32 -5.53 4.91
C ASN A 44 5.77 -6.10 3.56
N VAL A 45 4.98 -5.97 2.49
CA VAL A 45 5.39 -6.41 1.15
C VAL A 45 6.59 -5.61 0.64
N GLY A 46 6.58 -4.29 0.81
CA GLY A 46 7.70 -3.43 0.40
C GLY A 46 9.01 -3.77 1.09
N THR A 47 8.98 -4.02 2.40
CA THR A 47 10.17 -4.40 3.17
C THR A 47 10.65 -5.81 2.84
N GLN A 48 9.76 -6.76 2.54
CA GLN A 48 10.13 -8.08 2.04
C GLN A 48 10.83 -8.00 0.68
N SER A 49 10.27 -7.25 -0.27
CA SER A 49 10.88 -7.05 -1.59
C SER A 49 12.22 -6.32 -1.49
N LEU A 50 12.35 -5.36 -0.55
CA LEU A 50 13.63 -4.73 -0.22
C LEU A 50 14.67 -5.77 0.21
N ALA A 51 14.33 -6.62 1.19
CA ALA A 51 15.25 -7.62 1.72
C ALA A 51 15.73 -8.61 0.65
N VAL A 52 14.80 -9.08 -0.20
CA VAL A 52 15.13 -9.93 -1.36
C VAL A 52 16.05 -9.21 -2.32
N THR A 53 15.76 -7.96 -2.67
CA THR A 53 16.54 -7.19 -3.63
C THR A 53 17.94 -6.90 -3.11
N ILE A 54 18.11 -6.51 -1.83
CA ILE A 54 19.43 -6.29 -1.22
C ILE A 54 20.27 -7.58 -1.30
N ARG A 55 19.70 -8.73 -0.95
CA ARG A 55 20.40 -10.02 -1.03
C ARG A 55 20.91 -10.30 -2.45
N VAL A 56 20.04 -10.15 -3.46
CA VAL A 56 20.41 -10.37 -4.86
C VAL A 56 21.50 -9.38 -5.31
N LEU A 57 21.45 -8.12 -4.85
CA LEU A 57 22.44 -7.10 -5.16
C LEU A 57 23.82 -7.33 -4.50
N MET A 58 23.86 -8.10 -3.40
CA MET A 58 25.14 -8.48 -2.76
C MET A 58 25.85 -9.61 -3.49
N ASP A 59 25.10 -10.57 -4.03
CA ASP A 59 25.64 -11.78 -4.60
C ASP A 59 25.93 -11.68 -6.10
N GLU A 60 25.24 -10.77 -6.84
CA GLU A 60 25.28 -10.74 -8.30
C GLU A 60 25.38 -9.32 -8.89
N SER A 61 26.12 -9.23 -10.01
CA SER A 61 26.08 -8.07 -10.90
C SER A 61 24.95 -8.22 -11.91
N LEU A 62 23.77 -7.64 -11.61
CA LEU A 62 22.60 -7.79 -12.45
C LEU A 62 22.68 -6.99 -13.75
N THR A 63 22.33 -7.62 -14.86
CA THR A 63 22.07 -6.97 -16.14
C THR A 63 20.73 -6.18 -16.07
N GLY A 64 20.52 -5.23 -17.00
CA GLY A 64 19.27 -4.47 -17.06
C GLY A 64 18.04 -5.36 -17.20
N LYS A 65 18.12 -6.45 -17.98
CA LYS A 65 17.04 -7.41 -18.15
C LYS A 65 16.70 -8.15 -16.85
N GLN A 66 17.73 -8.58 -16.10
CA GLN A 66 17.54 -9.25 -14.81
C GLN A 66 16.92 -8.32 -13.76
N LYS A 67 17.33 -7.05 -13.72
CA LYS A 67 16.70 -6.02 -12.85
C LYS A 67 15.21 -5.88 -13.14
N PHE A 68 14.84 -5.78 -14.41
CA PHE A 68 13.43 -5.69 -14.81
C PHE A 68 12.64 -6.95 -14.46
N GLN A 69 13.22 -8.14 -14.67
CA GLN A 69 12.61 -9.41 -14.28
C GLN A 69 12.41 -9.51 -12.77
N LEU A 70 13.35 -9.00 -11.96
CA LEU A 70 13.23 -8.97 -10.51
C LEU A 70 12.03 -8.10 -10.08
N VAL A 71 11.89 -6.90 -10.66
CA VAL A 71 10.72 -6.03 -10.39
C VAL A 71 9.42 -6.74 -10.73
N LEU A 72 9.31 -7.33 -11.93
CA LEU A 72 8.11 -8.06 -12.34
C LEU A 72 7.80 -9.27 -11.44
N LYS A 73 8.83 -9.95 -10.96
CA LYS A 73 8.67 -11.07 -10.02
C LYS A 73 8.07 -10.59 -8.71
N GLU A 74 8.62 -9.52 -8.12
CA GLU A 74 8.12 -8.97 -6.86
C GLU A 74 6.69 -8.39 -7.01
N MET A 75 6.38 -7.74 -8.14
CA MET A 75 5.00 -7.33 -8.45
C MET A 75 4.03 -8.51 -8.52
N LYS A 76 4.42 -9.63 -9.14
CA LYS A 76 3.59 -10.84 -9.19
C LYS A 76 3.38 -11.45 -7.81
N ILE A 77 4.39 -11.45 -6.96
CA ILE A 77 4.27 -11.88 -5.57
C ILE A 77 3.31 -10.96 -4.82
N GLY A 78 3.47 -9.65 -4.96
CA GLY A 78 2.55 -8.66 -4.39
C GLY A 78 1.12 -8.85 -4.87
N PHE A 79 0.91 -9.12 -6.16
CA PHE A 79 -0.41 -9.43 -6.72
C PHE A 79 -1.02 -10.70 -6.12
N SER A 80 -0.25 -11.78 -6.05
CA SER A 80 -0.73 -13.05 -5.49
C SER A 80 -1.10 -12.91 -4.01
N ASN A 81 -0.26 -12.25 -3.21
CA ASN A 81 -0.53 -11.98 -1.81
C ASN A 81 -1.75 -11.06 -1.65
N GLY A 82 -1.83 -10.01 -2.47
CA GLY A 82 -2.95 -9.08 -2.49
C GLY A 82 -4.28 -9.76 -2.82
N MET A 83 -4.30 -10.67 -3.80
CA MET A 83 -5.50 -11.45 -4.15
C MET A 83 -5.93 -12.37 -3.00
N ILE A 84 -5.00 -13.08 -2.38
CA ILE A 84 -5.32 -13.97 -1.25
C ILE A 84 -5.84 -13.16 -0.06
N LEU A 85 -5.07 -12.17 0.39
CA LEU A 85 -5.44 -11.37 1.56
C LEU A 85 -6.63 -10.46 1.28
N GLY A 86 -6.76 -9.94 0.06
CA GLY A 86 -7.93 -9.17 -0.37
C GLY A 86 -9.22 -9.99 -0.32
N THR A 87 -9.17 -11.26 -0.77
CA THR A 87 -10.32 -12.17 -0.70
C THR A 87 -10.68 -12.53 0.74
N ILE A 88 -9.68 -12.83 1.57
CA ILE A 88 -9.87 -13.10 3.00
C ILE A 88 -10.44 -11.86 3.70
N SER A 89 -9.88 -10.69 3.42
CA SER A 89 -10.34 -9.41 3.97
C SER A 89 -11.77 -9.11 3.53
N PHE A 90 -12.12 -9.34 2.26
CA PHE A 90 -13.48 -9.17 1.76
C PHE A 90 -14.48 -9.98 2.57
N ALA A 91 -14.19 -11.24 2.84
CA ALA A 91 -15.07 -12.10 3.62
C ALA A 91 -15.14 -11.70 5.10
N LEU A 92 -13.98 -11.56 5.77
CA LEU A 92 -13.91 -11.34 7.21
C LEU A 92 -14.33 -9.92 7.60
N VAL A 93 -13.85 -8.89 6.89
CA VAL A 93 -14.19 -7.50 7.19
C VAL A 93 -15.64 -7.20 6.82
N GLY A 94 -16.15 -7.75 5.71
CA GLY A 94 -17.55 -7.64 5.35
C GLY A 94 -18.47 -8.20 6.42
N LEU A 95 -18.16 -9.41 6.89
CA LEU A 95 -18.90 -10.04 7.99
C LEU A 95 -18.78 -9.25 9.30
N TYR A 96 -17.59 -8.78 9.64
CA TYR A 96 -17.36 -7.95 10.83
C TYR A 96 -18.20 -6.66 10.80
N ILE A 97 -18.21 -5.94 9.68
CA ILE A 97 -18.97 -4.70 9.54
C ILE A 97 -20.49 -4.99 9.66
N ALA A 98 -20.98 -6.03 9.00
CA ALA A 98 -22.39 -6.38 9.02
C ALA A 98 -22.86 -6.77 10.43
N LEU A 99 -22.11 -7.61 11.14
CA LEU A 99 -22.53 -8.16 12.43
C LEU A 99 -22.25 -7.20 13.61
N PHE A 100 -21.12 -6.52 13.62
CA PHE A 100 -20.66 -5.74 14.79
C PHE A 100 -20.84 -4.24 14.65
N LYS A 101 -21.00 -3.72 13.41
CA LYS A 101 -21.23 -2.30 13.16
C LYS A 101 -22.65 -1.95 12.78
N GLY A 102 -23.55 -2.95 12.73
CA GLY A 102 -24.96 -2.76 12.46
C GLY A 102 -25.27 -2.13 11.09
N LYS A 103 -24.36 -2.31 10.12
CA LYS A 103 -24.53 -1.82 8.76
C LYS A 103 -25.19 -2.87 7.87
N THR A 104 -25.86 -2.43 6.80
CA THR A 104 -26.45 -3.35 5.82
C THR A 104 -25.40 -4.22 5.17
N PHE A 105 -25.76 -5.44 4.77
CA PHE A 105 -24.84 -6.34 4.06
C PHE A 105 -24.27 -5.70 2.80
N LEU A 106 -25.09 -4.97 2.03
CA LEU A 106 -24.64 -4.26 0.84
C LEU A 106 -23.52 -3.26 1.17
N PHE A 107 -23.72 -2.42 2.17
CA PHE A 107 -22.71 -1.45 2.61
C PHE A 107 -21.46 -2.14 3.11
N ALA A 108 -21.60 -3.16 3.97
CA ALA A 108 -20.49 -3.89 4.56
C ALA A 108 -19.59 -4.54 3.49
N TYR A 109 -20.18 -5.20 2.50
CA TYR A 109 -19.44 -5.86 1.43
C TYR A 109 -18.95 -4.88 0.37
N ALA A 110 -19.59 -3.74 0.16
CA ALA A 110 -19.05 -2.67 -0.66
C ALA A 110 -17.76 -2.07 -0.06
N VAL A 111 -17.77 -1.78 1.25
CA VAL A 111 -16.57 -1.28 1.97
C VAL A 111 -15.48 -2.34 1.97
N SER A 112 -15.78 -3.59 2.28
CA SER A 112 -14.76 -4.66 2.29
C SER A 112 -14.21 -4.96 0.89
N GLY A 113 -15.01 -4.78 -0.16
CA GLY A 113 -14.55 -4.84 -1.55
C GLY A 113 -13.53 -3.75 -1.88
N CYS A 114 -13.77 -2.52 -1.42
CA CYS A 114 -12.78 -1.44 -1.54
C CYS A 114 -11.48 -1.77 -0.82
N ILE A 115 -11.56 -2.33 0.40
CA ILE A 115 -10.39 -2.78 1.17
C ILE A 115 -9.63 -3.85 0.39
N GLY A 116 -10.31 -4.88 -0.10
CA GLY A 116 -9.69 -5.96 -0.86
C GLY A 116 -8.97 -5.48 -2.13
N LEU A 117 -9.63 -4.62 -2.91
CA LEU A 117 -9.02 -4.02 -4.11
C LEU A 117 -7.83 -3.12 -3.77
N SER A 118 -7.94 -2.34 -2.70
CA SER A 118 -6.84 -1.48 -2.23
C SER A 118 -5.64 -2.31 -1.78
N LEU A 119 -5.86 -3.45 -1.11
CA LEU A 119 -4.78 -4.38 -0.75
C LEU A 119 -4.05 -4.90 -1.99
N VAL A 120 -4.78 -5.32 -3.03
CA VAL A 120 -4.15 -5.79 -4.28
C VAL A 120 -3.28 -4.69 -4.90
N LEU A 121 -3.83 -3.49 -5.08
CA LEU A 121 -3.10 -2.38 -5.70
C LEU A 121 -1.89 -1.96 -4.86
N ALA A 122 -2.09 -1.75 -3.55
CA ALA A 122 -1.03 -1.33 -2.66
C ALA A 122 0.12 -2.35 -2.61
N MET A 123 -0.18 -3.65 -2.52
CA MET A 123 0.85 -4.70 -2.47
C MET A 123 1.61 -4.86 -3.79
N VAL A 124 0.95 -4.71 -4.95
CA VAL A 124 1.63 -4.73 -6.26
C VAL A 124 2.62 -3.58 -6.38
N VAL A 125 2.17 -2.36 -6.04
CA VAL A 125 3.03 -1.18 -6.11
C VAL A 125 4.14 -1.25 -5.07
N SER A 126 3.86 -1.74 -3.85
CA SER A 126 4.86 -1.93 -2.80
C SER A 126 5.95 -2.91 -3.21
N GLY A 127 5.61 -4.01 -3.89
CA GLY A 127 6.59 -4.94 -4.44
C GLY A 127 7.50 -4.28 -5.47
N ALA A 128 6.94 -3.46 -6.37
CA ALA A 128 7.72 -2.69 -7.33
C ALA A 128 8.63 -1.65 -6.64
N VAL A 129 8.09 -0.87 -5.72
CA VAL A 129 8.82 0.18 -4.98
C VAL A 129 9.93 -0.43 -4.14
N GLY A 130 9.65 -1.52 -3.40
CA GLY A 130 10.62 -2.25 -2.59
C GLY A 130 11.79 -2.81 -3.39
N THR A 131 11.60 -3.01 -4.71
CA THR A 131 12.66 -3.47 -5.62
C THR A 131 13.33 -2.31 -6.35
N CYS A 132 12.58 -1.35 -6.87
CA CYS A 132 13.13 -0.26 -7.67
C CYS A 132 14.02 0.69 -6.86
N ILE A 133 13.65 0.99 -5.61
CA ILE A 133 14.39 1.93 -4.76
C ILE A 133 15.81 1.45 -4.46
N PRO A 134 16.04 0.21 -3.97
CA PRO A 134 17.41 -0.27 -3.73
C PRO A 134 18.22 -0.40 -5.03
N LEU A 135 17.59 -0.76 -6.15
CA LEU A 135 18.26 -0.76 -7.46
C LEU A 135 18.73 0.64 -7.88
N PHE A 136 17.89 1.66 -7.60
CA PHE A 136 18.23 3.05 -7.85
C PHE A 136 19.41 3.52 -6.97
N PHE A 137 19.35 3.25 -5.66
CA PHE A 137 20.42 3.64 -4.75
C PHE A 137 21.76 2.98 -5.11
N LYS A 138 21.75 1.70 -5.48
CA LYS A 138 22.97 1.05 -5.98
C LYS A 138 23.52 1.72 -7.23
N LYS A 139 22.65 2.18 -8.14
CA LYS A 139 23.08 2.89 -9.36
C LYS A 139 23.77 4.22 -9.07
N ILE A 140 23.35 4.93 -8.03
CA ILE A 140 23.96 6.22 -7.61
C ILE A 140 25.04 6.06 -6.54
N HIS A 141 25.53 4.82 -6.32
CA HIS A 141 26.57 4.48 -5.35
C HIS A 141 26.23 4.83 -3.88
N VAL A 142 24.96 4.86 -3.53
CA VAL A 142 24.47 4.96 -2.16
C VAL A 142 24.15 3.55 -1.65
N ASP A 143 24.49 3.27 -0.39
CA ASP A 143 24.19 1.97 0.22
C ASP A 143 22.66 1.74 0.29
N PRO A 144 22.13 0.75 -0.45
CA PRO A 144 20.71 0.47 -0.46
C PRO A 144 20.16 0.07 0.90
N ALA A 145 20.96 -0.57 1.75
CA ALA A 145 20.51 -1.06 3.05
C ALA A 145 20.21 0.08 4.04
N VAL A 146 20.96 1.19 3.91
CA VAL A 146 20.81 2.34 4.83
C VAL A 146 19.67 3.26 4.42
N ALA A 147 19.54 3.53 3.11
CA ALA A 147 18.67 4.59 2.61
C ALA A 147 17.25 4.12 2.23
N SER A 148 17.09 2.82 1.89
CA SER A 148 15.86 2.36 1.24
C SER A 148 14.68 2.15 2.18
N GLY A 149 14.88 1.61 3.36
CA GLY A 149 13.78 1.17 4.25
C GLY A 149 12.76 2.26 4.54
N PRO A 150 13.15 3.36 5.19
CA PRO A 150 12.20 4.43 5.55
C PRO A 150 11.56 5.12 4.34
N LEU A 151 12.29 5.26 3.24
CA LEU A 151 11.74 5.84 2.01
C LEU A 151 10.67 4.93 1.40
N ILE A 152 10.92 3.62 1.37
CA ILE A 152 9.96 2.63 0.89
C ILE A 152 8.68 2.68 1.74
N THR A 153 8.80 2.71 3.06
CA THR A 153 7.64 2.80 3.96
C THR A 153 6.81 4.05 3.66
N THR A 154 7.44 5.22 3.55
CA THR A 154 6.72 6.46 3.27
C THR A 154 6.01 6.45 1.91
N ILE A 155 6.66 5.91 0.86
CA ILE A 155 6.03 5.79 -0.46
C ILE A 155 4.88 4.78 -0.42
N ASN A 156 5.04 3.67 0.30
CA ASN A 156 3.99 2.68 0.44
C ASN A 156 2.77 3.24 1.19
N ASP A 157 2.99 4.05 2.23
CA ASP A 157 1.93 4.74 2.96
C ASP A 157 1.15 5.67 2.03
N LEU A 158 1.86 6.46 1.21
CA LEU A 158 1.23 7.33 0.22
C LEU A 158 0.38 6.54 -0.79
N VAL A 159 0.94 5.46 -1.35
CA VAL A 159 0.24 4.60 -2.30
C VAL A 159 -0.99 3.95 -1.66
N ALA A 160 -0.85 3.45 -0.43
CA ALA A 160 -1.95 2.82 0.30
C ALA A 160 -3.10 3.81 0.56
N VAL A 161 -2.77 5.03 1.02
CA VAL A 161 -3.75 6.09 1.27
C VAL A 161 -4.48 6.48 -0.01
N VAL A 162 -3.75 6.80 -1.07
CA VAL A 162 -4.34 7.22 -2.36
C VAL A 162 -5.20 6.10 -2.95
N SER A 163 -4.72 4.86 -2.93
CA SER A 163 -5.48 3.71 -3.42
C SER A 163 -6.76 3.50 -2.63
N TYR A 164 -6.67 3.51 -1.31
CA TYR A 164 -7.80 3.20 -0.44
C TYR A 164 -8.87 4.29 -0.46
N TYR A 165 -8.47 5.53 -0.20
CA TYR A 165 -9.44 6.64 -0.17
C TYR A 165 -9.91 7.01 -1.58
N GLY A 166 -9.06 6.91 -2.58
CA GLY A 166 -9.44 7.12 -3.98
C GLY A 166 -10.48 6.10 -4.46
N LEU A 167 -10.26 4.80 -4.18
CA LEU A 167 -11.24 3.77 -4.49
C LEU A 167 -12.53 3.94 -3.67
N SER A 168 -12.42 4.28 -2.40
CA SER A 168 -13.60 4.55 -1.56
C SER A 168 -14.42 5.72 -2.10
N TRP A 169 -13.76 6.79 -2.52
CA TRP A 169 -14.42 7.93 -3.15
C TRP A 169 -15.15 7.55 -4.44
N ILE A 170 -14.46 6.87 -5.34
CA ILE A 170 -15.01 6.48 -6.65
C ILE A 170 -16.15 5.46 -6.46
N LEU A 171 -15.89 4.37 -5.74
CA LEU A 171 -16.83 3.25 -5.67
C LEU A 171 -17.97 3.51 -4.70
N LEU A 172 -17.68 3.96 -3.46
CA LEU A 172 -18.72 4.07 -2.42
C LEU A 172 -19.54 5.36 -2.53
N ILE A 173 -18.91 6.47 -2.90
CA ILE A 173 -19.60 7.77 -2.98
C ILE A 173 -20.17 7.99 -4.38
N ASN A 174 -19.35 7.92 -5.43
CA ASN A 174 -19.79 8.32 -6.77
C ASN A 174 -20.59 7.24 -7.52
N ILE A 175 -20.28 5.94 -7.33
CA ILE A 175 -20.95 4.86 -8.05
C ILE A 175 -22.09 4.29 -7.23
N LEU A 176 -21.85 3.95 -5.97
CA LEU A 176 -22.85 3.27 -5.13
C LEU A 176 -23.72 4.24 -4.30
N HIS A 177 -23.37 5.53 -4.25
CA HIS A 177 -24.08 6.58 -3.51
C HIS A 177 -24.38 6.20 -2.05
N LEU A 178 -23.41 5.56 -1.38
CA LEU A 178 -23.53 5.06 0.00
C LEU A 178 -23.15 6.10 1.06
N ALA A 179 -22.78 7.32 0.65
CA ALA A 179 -22.60 8.45 1.55
C ALA A 179 -23.97 9.00 1.94
N GLY A 180 -24.33 8.90 3.20
CA GLY A 180 -25.56 9.41 3.80
C GLY A 180 -25.32 9.93 5.20
#